data_1c382cf5eada19e46c075d4dae1b9a90
#
_entry.id   1c382cf5eada19e46c075d4dae1b9a90
#
_cell.length_a   1.000
_cell.length_b   1.000
_cell.length_c   1.000
_cell.angle_alpha   90.00
_cell.angle_beta   90.00
_cell.angle_gamma   90.00
#
_symmetry.space_group_name_H-M   'P 1'
#
loop_
_entity.id
_entity.type
_entity.pdbx_description
1 polymer ?
#
loop_
_entity_poly.entity_id
_entity_poly.type
_entity_poly.pdbx_seq_one_letter_code
_entity_poly.pdbx_strand_id
1 'polypeptide(L)'
;MWYKDFKFFLGLIFLFVFSTGCSEYSKIYKGTDTNLKFTKATELFQHKEYTKSIQLFEQLQETYKGNSDSLAIVDINIAYAYFNMKDFVTASMYFKDFTDKFAYNSRMIECAYMALYCDVLSVGDADLDQVTTPDIIEALQTFINHYPESNYVAKCNDHIDALRAIIQSKFYFQVKQYYLMKEYKAASAAAQIAVLRYPDIPQKEELDYIAYYAYYLFAMNSVESKRIERLLQTNTLIQEYLHSNPSNAPHVQNALLIRQKNLNTITKLKETT
;
A
#
# COMPACT_ATOMS: atom_id res chain seq x y z
N MET A 1 8.45 54.54 -26.83
CA MET A 1 7.89 53.75 -27.95
C MET A 1 8.71 52.50 -28.26
N TRP A 2 10.01 52.51 -28.16
CA TRP A 2 10.93 51.37 -28.46
C TRP A 2 10.83 50.16 -27.50
N TYR A 3 10.42 50.35 -26.27
CA TYR A 3 10.37 49.24 -25.27
C TYR A 3 9.17 48.28 -25.43
N LYS A 4 8.09 48.71 -26.09
CA LYS A 4 6.93 47.86 -26.41
C LYS A 4 7.23 46.93 -27.59
N ASP A 5 7.97 47.44 -28.57
CA ASP A 5 8.31 46.68 -29.80
C ASP A 5 9.34 45.59 -29.47
N PHE A 6 10.26 45.81 -28.53
CA PHE A 6 11.24 44.81 -28.11
C PHE A 6 10.62 43.64 -27.38
N LYS A 7 9.60 43.86 -26.51
CA LYS A 7 8.84 42.75 -25.83
C LYS A 7 7.98 41.97 -26.82
N PHE A 8 7.44 42.62 -27.80
CA PHE A 8 6.67 41.99 -28.88
C PHE A 8 7.58 41.11 -29.77
N PHE A 9 8.77 41.56 -30.07
CA PHE A 9 9.78 40.81 -30.84
C PHE A 9 10.33 39.59 -30.05
N LEU A 10 10.56 39.74 -28.75
CA LEU A 10 10.96 38.63 -27.87
C LEU A 10 9.84 37.56 -27.73
N GLY A 11 8.58 38.00 -27.65
CA GLY A 11 7.42 37.12 -27.65
C GLY A 11 7.25 36.33 -28.95
N LEU A 12 7.53 36.97 -30.10
CA LEU A 12 7.45 36.32 -31.40
C LEU A 12 8.58 35.29 -31.62
N ILE A 13 9.80 35.58 -31.12
CA ILE A 13 10.92 34.63 -31.15
C ILE A 13 10.63 33.41 -30.25
N PHE A 14 10.00 33.60 -29.07
CA PHE A 14 9.62 32.53 -28.18
C PHE A 14 8.55 31.62 -28.79
N LEU A 15 7.62 32.17 -29.56
CA LEU A 15 6.59 31.38 -30.28
C LEU A 15 7.19 30.56 -31.45
N PHE A 16 8.25 31.05 -32.10
CA PHE A 16 8.85 30.35 -33.23
C PHE A 16 9.71 29.15 -32.82
N VAL A 17 10.28 29.16 -31.62
CA VAL A 17 11.10 28.03 -31.09
C VAL A 17 10.23 26.81 -30.75
N PHE A 18 8.96 27.01 -30.35
CA PHE A 18 8.04 25.90 -30.07
C PHE A 18 7.45 25.20 -31.30
N SER A 19 7.47 25.85 -32.48
CA SER A 19 6.87 25.27 -33.70
C SER A 19 7.81 24.33 -34.46
N THR A 20 9.13 24.40 -34.25
CA THR A 20 10.08 23.54 -34.97
C THR A 20 10.15 22.11 -34.44
N GLY A 21 10.05 21.89 -33.12
CA GLY A 21 10.14 20.57 -32.53
C GLY A 21 8.94 19.66 -32.90
N CYS A 22 7.76 20.23 -33.09
CA CYS A 22 6.55 19.47 -33.47
C CYS A 22 6.61 18.95 -34.93
N SER A 23 7.32 19.65 -35.80
CA SER A 23 7.54 19.25 -37.19
C SER A 23 8.53 18.07 -37.32
N GLU A 24 9.61 18.08 -36.55
CA GLU A 24 10.63 17.02 -36.56
C GLU A 24 10.09 15.71 -36.01
N TYR A 25 9.45 15.74 -34.83
CA TYR A 25 8.79 14.55 -34.25
C TYR A 25 7.79 13.91 -35.21
N SER A 26 6.95 14.73 -35.88
CA SER A 26 5.95 14.23 -36.81
C SER A 26 6.59 13.54 -38.04
N LYS A 27 7.74 14.02 -38.51
CA LYS A 27 8.47 13.36 -39.59
C LYS A 27 9.04 12.01 -39.16
N ILE A 28 9.63 11.94 -37.98
CA ILE A 28 10.18 10.68 -37.41
C ILE A 28 9.06 9.67 -37.13
N TYR A 29 7.98 10.13 -36.53
CA TYR A 29 6.82 9.29 -36.20
C TYR A 29 6.21 8.62 -37.45
N LYS A 30 6.09 9.36 -38.55
CA LYS A 30 5.58 8.86 -39.83
C LYS A 30 6.63 8.14 -40.68
N GLY A 31 7.90 8.31 -40.37
CA GLY A 31 9.01 7.68 -41.10
C GLY A 31 9.10 6.19 -40.88
N THR A 32 9.97 5.51 -41.60
CA THR A 32 10.24 4.07 -41.53
C THR A 32 11.58 3.71 -40.92
N ASP A 33 12.44 4.73 -40.66
CA ASP A 33 13.78 4.54 -40.11
C ASP A 33 13.69 4.12 -38.62
N THR A 34 13.94 2.85 -38.34
CA THR A 34 13.88 2.27 -36.98
C THR A 34 14.98 2.78 -36.08
N ASN A 35 16.18 3.04 -36.59
CA ASN A 35 17.28 3.54 -35.79
C ASN A 35 17.05 5.01 -35.36
N LEU A 36 16.52 5.81 -36.26
CA LEU A 36 16.15 7.18 -35.96
C LEU A 36 15.02 7.26 -34.97
N LYS A 37 14.00 6.37 -35.11
CA LYS A 37 12.90 6.26 -34.12
C LYS A 37 13.41 5.87 -32.75
N PHE A 38 14.28 4.89 -32.65
CA PHE A 38 14.84 4.43 -31.38
C PHE A 38 15.66 5.53 -30.68
N THR A 39 16.52 6.21 -31.45
CA THR A 39 17.32 7.33 -30.96
C THR A 39 16.40 8.45 -30.41
N LYS A 40 15.38 8.82 -31.18
CA LYS A 40 14.43 9.87 -30.77
C LYS A 40 13.57 9.47 -29.60
N ALA A 41 13.12 8.22 -29.54
CA ALA A 41 12.37 7.69 -28.39
C ALA A 41 13.19 7.76 -27.09
N THR A 42 14.48 7.40 -27.17
CA THR A 42 15.41 7.46 -26.04
C THR A 42 15.68 8.90 -25.61
N GLU A 43 15.89 9.82 -26.57
CA GLU A 43 16.04 11.26 -26.30
C GLU A 43 14.81 11.82 -25.56
N LEU A 44 13.61 11.54 -26.07
CA LEU A 44 12.35 11.98 -25.47
C LEU A 44 12.17 11.39 -24.05
N PHE A 45 12.55 10.13 -23.83
CA PHE A 45 12.54 9.52 -22.52
C PHE A 45 13.46 10.29 -21.54
N GLN A 46 14.68 10.61 -21.94
CA GLN A 46 15.62 11.38 -21.12
C GLN A 46 15.11 12.80 -20.81
N HIS A 47 14.42 13.42 -21.76
CA HIS A 47 13.77 14.73 -21.60
C HIS A 47 12.42 14.65 -20.85
N LYS A 48 12.02 13.46 -20.34
CA LYS A 48 10.76 13.23 -19.63
C LYS A 48 9.50 13.45 -20.48
N GLU A 49 9.64 13.46 -21.80
CA GLU A 49 8.50 13.48 -22.73
C GLU A 49 7.96 12.05 -22.96
N TYR A 50 7.59 11.39 -21.87
CA TYR A 50 7.28 9.96 -21.84
C TYR A 50 6.19 9.55 -22.82
N THR A 51 5.12 10.30 -22.94
CA THR A 51 4.01 9.97 -23.85
C THR A 51 4.48 9.86 -25.31
N LYS A 52 5.31 10.80 -25.77
CA LYS A 52 5.85 10.75 -27.14
C LYS A 52 6.89 9.64 -27.30
N SER A 53 7.68 9.40 -26.26
CA SER A 53 8.64 8.30 -26.21
C SER A 53 7.95 6.95 -26.36
N ILE A 54 6.88 6.70 -25.58
CA ILE A 54 6.07 5.48 -25.65
C ILE A 54 5.52 5.27 -27.06
N GLN A 55 4.94 6.30 -27.69
CA GLN A 55 4.39 6.18 -29.03
C GLN A 55 5.41 5.73 -30.08
N LEU A 56 6.67 6.14 -29.96
CA LEU A 56 7.74 5.67 -30.84
C LEU A 56 8.20 4.26 -30.48
N PHE A 57 8.31 3.93 -29.19
CA PHE A 57 8.66 2.59 -28.74
C PHE A 57 7.59 1.56 -29.13
N GLU A 58 6.30 1.88 -29.04
CA GLU A 58 5.21 0.99 -29.48
C GLU A 58 5.29 0.66 -30.98
N GLN A 59 5.67 1.62 -31.83
CA GLN A 59 5.93 1.33 -33.26
C GLN A 59 7.13 0.40 -33.45
N LEU A 60 8.15 0.52 -32.59
CA LEU A 60 9.33 -0.32 -32.63
C LEU A 60 9.05 -1.74 -32.11
N GLN A 61 8.11 -1.93 -31.17
CA GLN A 61 7.67 -3.28 -30.75
C GLN A 61 7.21 -4.10 -31.93
N GLU A 62 6.36 -3.54 -32.80
CA GLU A 62 5.88 -4.21 -33.99
C GLU A 62 7.03 -4.59 -34.95
N THR A 63 8.00 -3.70 -35.10
CA THR A 63 9.15 -3.90 -35.99
C THR A 63 10.12 -4.96 -35.46
N TYR A 64 10.29 -5.03 -34.15
CA TYR A 64 11.28 -5.91 -33.49
C TYR A 64 10.71 -7.27 -33.04
N LYS A 65 9.49 -7.64 -33.43
CA LYS A 65 8.88 -8.94 -33.07
C LYS A 65 9.77 -10.17 -33.37
N GLY A 66 10.64 -10.09 -34.36
CA GLY A 66 11.59 -11.13 -34.72
C GLY A 66 12.97 -11.03 -34.03
N ASN A 67 13.22 -9.99 -33.25
CA ASN A 67 14.49 -9.74 -32.56
C ASN A 67 14.25 -9.55 -31.07
N SER A 68 14.44 -10.64 -30.31
CA SER A 68 14.16 -10.71 -28.87
C SER A 68 14.94 -9.66 -28.07
N ASP A 69 16.21 -9.41 -28.40
CA ASP A 69 17.04 -8.49 -27.64
C ASP A 69 16.60 -7.02 -27.83
N SER A 70 16.33 -6.63 -29.09
CA SER A 70 15.83 -5.28 -29.40
C SER A 70 14.43 -5.05 -28.81
N LEU A 71 13.56 -6.05 -28.87
CA LEU A 71 12.23 -6.00 -28.30
C LEU A 71 12.28 -5.85 -26.76
N ALA A 72 13.15 -6.60 -26.09
CA ALA A 72 13.36 -6.47 -24.66
C ALA A 72 13.77 -5.08 -24.22
N ILE A 73 14.66 -4.42 -24.99
CA ILE A 73 15.08 -3.03 -24.72
C ILE A 73 13.90 -2.06 -24.86
N VAL A 74 13.07 -2.26 -25.86
CA VAL A 74 11.89 -1.42 -26.10
C VAL A 74 10.86 -1.60 -25.01
N ASP A 75 10.48 -2.86 -24.67
CA ASP A 75 9.48 -3.18 -23.69
C ASP A 75 9.82 -2.63 -22.29
N ILE A 76 11.08 -2.77 -21.90
CA ILE A 76 11.52 -2.24 -20.59
C ILE A 76 11.53 -0.71 -20.54
N ASN A 77 11.83 -0.03 -21.65
CA ASN A 77 11.76 1.43 -21.70
C ASN A 77 10.31 1.93 -21.62
N ILE A 78 9.36 1.23 -22.22
CA ILE A 78 7.93 1.55 -22.08
C ILE A 78 7.51 1.37 -20.62
N ALA A 79 7.87 0.25 -19.97
CA ALA A 79 7.57 0.00 -18.56
C ALA A 79 8.10 1.13 -17.66
N TYR A 80 9.35 1.53 -17.85
CA TYR A 80 9.93 2.66 -17.11
C TYR A 80 9.32 4.02 -17.46
N ALA A 81 8.85 4.24 -18.68
CA ALA A 81 8.16 5.46 -19.04
C ALA A 81 6.84 5.59 -18.24
N TYR A 82 6.01 4.54 -18.18
CA TYR A 82 4.81 4.51 -17.34
C TYR A 82 5.14 4.67 -15.85
N PHE A 83 6.17 3.99 -15.36
CA PHE A 83 6.63 4.15 -13.98
C PHE A 83 6.97 5.61 -13.64
N ASN A 84 7.73 6.29 -14.52
CA ASN A 84 8.10 7.69 -14.33
C ASN A 84 6.91 8.66 -14.47
N MET A 85 5.87 8.28 -15.20
CA MET A 85 4.58 8.98 -15.26
C MET A 85 3.72 8.75 -14.01
N LYS A 86 4.16 7.88 -13.09
CA LYS A 86 3.42 7.40 -11.92
C LYS A 86 2.14 6.62 -12.26
N ASP A 87 2.04 6.13 -13.48
CA ASP A 87 1.03 5.15 -13.85
C ASP A 87 1.52 3.76 -13.46
N PHE A 88 1.46 3.48 -12.15
CA PHE A 88 2.02 2.27 -11.58
C PHE A 88 1.26 1.02 -12.00
N VAL A 89 -0.04 1.12 -12.25
CA VAL A 89 -0.86 -0.01 -12.71
C VAL A 89 -0.38 -0.47 -14.09
N THR A 90 -0.27 0.45 -15.04
CA THR A 90 0.22 0.13 -16.38
C THR A 90 1.69 -0.31 -16.36
N ALA A 91 2.53 0.36 -15.56
CA ALA A 91 3.93 -0.02 -15.41
C ALA A 91 4.09 -1.46 -14.89
N SER A 92 3.32 -1.85 -13.83
CA SER A 92 3.31 -3.22 -13.30
C SER A 92 2.97 -4.25 -14.38
N MET A 93 1.96 -3.97 -15.22
CA MET A 93 1.58 -4.85 -16.32
C MET A 93 2.75 -5.04 -17.32
N TYR A 94 3.39 -3.95 -17.74
CA TYR A 94 4.53 -4.04 -18.67
C TYR A 94 5.74 -4.76 -18.07
N PHE A 95 6.04 -4.54 -16.78
CA PHE A 95 7.11 -5.27 -16.11
C PHE A 95 6.80 -6.76 -15.95
N LYS A 96 5.55 -7.14 -15.63
CA LYS A 96 5.11 -8.56 -15.58
C LYS A 96 5.21 -9.23 -16.96
N ASP A 97 4.69 -8.55 -17.98
CA ASP A 97 4.75 -9.02 -19.37
C ASP A 97 6.21 -9.22 -19.85
N PHE A 98 7.12 -8.34 -19.42
CA PHE A 98 8.56 -8.52 -19.67
C PHE A 98 9.10 -9.80 -19.07
N THR A 99 8.76 -10.13 -17.83
CA THR A 99 9.24 -11.35 -17.16
C THR A 99 8.76 -12.62 -17.86
N ASP A 100 7.54 -12.59 -18.37
CA ASP A 100 6.94 -13.71 -19.09
C ASP A 100 7.57 -13.92 -20.47
N LYS A 101 7.81 -12.82 -21.19
CA LYS A 101 8.39 -12.86 -22.54
C LYS A 101 9.89 -13.12 -22.56
N PHE A 102 10.61 -12.61 -21.57
CA PHE A 102 12.09 -12.58 -21.58
C PHE A 102 12.68 -13.25 -20.33
N ALA A 103 12.25 -14.46 -20.02
CA ALA A 103 12.64 -15.22 -18.81
C ALA A 103 14.16 -15.41 -18.64
N TYR A 104 14.93 -15.39 -19.74
CA TYR A 104 16.39 -15.55 -19.72
C TYR A 104 17.14 -14.21 -19.85
N ASN A 105 16.45 -13.08 -19.87
CA ASN A 105 17.10 -11.77 -19.94
C ASN A 105 17.74 -11.42 -18.59
N SER A 106 18.91 -10.80 -18.62
CA SER A 106 19.65 -10.39 -17.41
C SER A 106 18.88 -9.41 -16.53
N ARG A 107 17.91 -8.69 -17.09
CA ARG A 107 17.06 -7.73 -16.36
C ARG A 107 15.73 -8.34 -15.89
N MET A 108 15.50 -9.63 -16.07
CA MET A 108 14.24 -10.28 -15.71
C MET A 108 13.96 -10.13 -14.19
N ILE A 109 14.94 -10.40 -13.33
CA ILE A 109 14.78 -10.27 -11.88
C ILE A 109 14.49 -8.80 -11.47
N GLU A 110 15.15 -7.84 -12.14
CA GLU A 110 14.85 -6.42 -11.95
C GLU A 110 13.38 -6.10 -12.30
N CYS A 111 12.91 -6.56 -13.45
CA CYS A 111 11.53 -6.33 -13.89
C CYS A 111 10.52 -7.03 -12.98
N ALA A 112 10.80 -8.24 -12.51
CA ALA A 112 9.97 -8.94 -11.52
C ALA A 112 9.84 -8.12 -10.23
N TYR A 113 10.93 -7.56 -9.72
CA TYR A 113 10.90 -6.66 -8.57
C TYR A 113 10.15 -5.35 -8.87
N MET A 114 10.40 -4.73 -10.02
CA MET A 114 9.76 -3.46 -10.40
C MET A 114 8.24 -3.59 -10.55
N ALA A 115 7.75 -4.73 -11.03
CA ALA A 115 6.32 -5.04 -11.06
C ALA A 115 5.72 -5.00 -9.66
N LEU A 116 6.32 -5.70 -8.70
CA LEU A 116 5.89 -5.70 -7.30
C LEU A 116 6.02 -4.32 -6.65
N TYR A 117 7.08 -3.59 -6.95
CA TYR A 117 7.27 -2.23 -6.44
C TYR A 117 6.18 -1.27 -6.95
N CYS A 118 5.75 -1.42 -8.19
CA CYS A 118 4.60 -0.68 -8.72
C CYS A 118 3.31 -1.03 -7.96
N ASP A 119 3.09 -2.32 -7.66
CA ASP A 119 1.93 -2.77 -6.89
C ASP A 119 1.97 -2.17 -5.46
N VAL A 120 3.14 -2.13 -4.80
CA VAL A 120 3.35 -1.46 -3.50
C VAL A 120 3.03 0.03 -3.57
N LEU A 121 3.51 0.74 -4.61
CA LEU A 121 3.26 2.17 -4.80
C LEU A 121 1.79 2.50 -5.11
N SER A 122 1.00 1.50 -5.49
CA SER A 122 -0.44 1.63 -5.76
C SER A 122 -1.28 1.44 -4.49
N VAL A 123 -0.69 0.99 -3.38
CA VAL A 123 -1.39 0.86 -2.10
C VAL A 123 -1.66 2.25 -1.52
N GLY A 124 -2.91 2.49 -1.15
CA GLY A 124 -3.31 3.73 -0.49
C GLY A 124 -3.00 3.76 1.01
N ASP A 125 -3.33 4.89 1.64
CA ASP A 125 -3.20 5.06 3.08
C ASP A 125 -4.11 4.10 3.87
N ALA A 126 -3.85 3.93 5.16
CA ALA A 126 -4.54 2.95 6.03
C ALA A 126 -6.06 3.17 6.17
N ASP A 127 -6.56 4.37 5.91
CA ASP A 127 -7.99 4.71 5.90
C ASP A 127 -8.71 4.24 4.62
N LEU A 128 -7.96 3.97 3.55
CA LEU A 128 -8.48 3.44 2.30
C LEU A 128 -8.64 1.91 2.33
N ASP A 129 -9.20 1.36 1.27
CA ASP A 129 -9.36 -0.09 1.15
C ASP A 129 -8.01 -0.80 1.03
N GLN A 130 -7.84 -1.87 1.81
CA GLN A 130 -6.61 -2.67 1.89
C GLN A 130 -6.83 -4.14 1.47
N VAL A 131 -7.85 -4.40 0.65
CA VAL A 131 -8.21 -5.78 0.25
C VAL A 131 -7.07 -6.46 -0.50
N THR A 132 -6.35 -5.74 -1.36
CA THR A 132 -5.25 -6.28 -2.17
C THR A 132 -3.90 -6.29 -1.45
N THR A 133 -3.75 -5.60 -0.32
CA THR A 133 -2.46 -5.47 0.38
C THR A 133 -1.89 -6.81 0.87
N PRO A 134 -2.69 -7.76 1.39
CA PRO A 134 -2.19 -9.10 1.74
C PRO A 134 -1.62 -9.86 0.54
N ASP A 135 -2.24 -9.75 -0.64
CA ASP A 135 -1.80 -10.43 -1.85
C ASP A 135 -0.44 -9.87 -2.33
N ILE A 136 -0.23 -8.56 -2.18
CA ILE A 136 1.06 -7.91 -2.49
C ILE A 136 2.15 -8.41 -1.53
N ILE A 137 1.85 -8.54 -0.24
CA ILE A 137 2.79 -9.11 0.75
C ILE A 137 3.16 -10.55 0.37
N GLU A 138 2.19 -11.37 0.00
CA GLU A 138 2.43 -12.76 -0.43
C GLU A 138 3.28 -12.80 -1.71
N ALA A 139 3.02 -11.93 -2.67
CA ALA A 139 3.81 -11.84 -3.90
C ALA A 139 5.26 -11.41 -3.63
N LEU A 140 5.49 -10.45 -2.72
CA LEU A 140 6.84 -10.06 -2.28
C LEU A 140 7.56 -11.22 -1.58
N GLN A 141 6.87 -11.96 -0.71
CA GLN A 141 7.44 -13.15 -0.06
C GLN A 141 7.78 -14.25 -1.07
N THR A 142 6.94 -14.44 -2.07
CA THR A 142 7.17 -15.38 -3.17
C THR A 142 8.41 -14.98 -3.98
N PHE A 143 8.58 -13.69 -4.27
CA PHE A 143 9.80 -13.18 -4.92
C PHE A 143 11.05 -13.50 -4.10
N ILE A 144 11.04 -13.24 -2.78
CA ILE A 144 12.17 -13.54 -1.89
C ILE A 144 12.52 -15.03 -1.94
N ASN A 145 11.51 -15.90 -1.90
CA ASN A 145 11.70 -17.35 -1.91
C ASN A 145 12.28 -17.85 -3.25
N HIS A 146 11.91 -17.24 -4.39
CA HIS A 146 12.41 -17.63 -5.71
C HIS A 146 13.80 -17.04 -6.01
N TYR A 147 14.12 -15.86 -5.47
CA TYR A 147 15.35 -15.12 -5.76
C TYR A 147 16.09 -14.72 -4.47
N PRO A 148 16.48 -15.69 -3.59
CA PRO A 148 17.05 -15.40 -2.28
C PRO A 148 18.37 -14.63 -2.32
N GLU A 149 19.13 -14.77 -3.41
CA GLU A 149 20.41 -14.10 -3.62
C GLU A 149 20.26 -12.72 -4.33
N SER A 150 19.03 -12.28 -4.58
CA SER A 150 18.79 -11.01 -5.27
C SER A 150 19.09 -9.81 -4.38
N ASN A 151 19.69 -8.79 -4.97
CA ASN A 151 19.90 -7.48 -4.33
C ASN A 151 18.60 -6.76 -3.92
N TYR A 152 17.43 -7.26 -4.36
CA TYR A 152 16.12 -6.71 -4.03
C TYR A 152 15.49 -7.32 -2.78
N VAL A 153 16.06 -8.39 -2.22
CA VAL A 153 15.49 -9.08 -1.04
C VAL A 153 15.31 -8.13 0.15
N ALA A 154 16.31 -7.33 0.47
CA ALA A 154 16.22 -6.36 1.57
C ALA A 154 15.07 -5.36 1.34
N LYS A 155 14.95 -4.82 0.12
CA LYS A 155 13.86 -3.90 -0.24
C LYS A 155 12.47 -4.56 -0.17
N CYS A 156 12.37 -5.83 -0.57
CA CYS A 156 11.11 -6.57 -0.45
C CYS A 156 10.70 -6.72 1.02
N ASN A 157 11.65 -7.04 1.91
CA ASN A 157 11.37 -7.11 3.35
C ASN A 157 10.91 -5.74 3.91
N ASP A 158 11.59 -4.64 3.54
CA ASP A 158 11.20 -3.29 3.94
C ASP A 158 9.76 -2.96 3.47
N HIS A 159 9.39 -3.36 2.25
CA HIS A 159 8.04 -3.18 1.73
C HIS A 159 7.01 -4.03 2.47
N ILE A 160 7.33 -5.29 2.79
CA ILE A 160 6.45 -6.17 3.59
C ILE A 160 6.17 -5.53 4.94
N ASP A 161 7.22 -5.04 5.63
CA ASP A 161 7.07 -4.41 6.95
C ASP A 161 6.22 -3.14 6.87
N ALA A 162 6.44 -2.30 5.85
CA ALA A 162 5.63 -1.10 5.62
C ALA A 162 4.15 -1.43 5.35
N LEU A 163 3.86 -2.41 4.50
CA LEU A 163 2.52 -2.85 4.18
C LEU A 163 1.81 -3.46 5.40
N ARG A 164 2.53 -4.26 6.21
CA ARG A 164 2.00 -4.78 7.49
C ARG A 164 1.62 -3.65 8.44
N ALA A 165 2.46 -2.62 8.56
CA ALA A 165 2.16 -1.46 9.40
C ALA A 165 0.90 -0.71 8.93
N ILE A 166 0.67 -0.59 7.63
CA ILE A 166 -0.57 0.00 7.07
C ILE A 166 -1.79 -0.82 7.49
N ILE A 167 -1.75 -2.15 7.33
CA ILE A 167 -2.87 -3.03 7.72
C ILE A 167 -3.10 -2.97 9.23
N GLN A 168 -2.06 -3.04 10.06
CA GLN A 168 -2.15 -2.93 11.52
C GLN A 168 -2.79 -1.60 11.93
N SER A 169 -2.37 -0.50 11.31
CA SER A 169 -2.95 0.84 11.54
C SER A 169 -4.44 0.88 11.20
N LYS A 170 -4.85 0.25 10.09
CA LYS A 170 -6.28 0.15 9.71
C LYS A 170 -7.10 -0.56 10.78
N PHE A 171 -6.64 -1.70 11.28
CA PHE A 171 -7.33 -2.42 12.36
C PHE A 171 -7.42 -1.59 13.64
N TYR A 172 -6.34 -0.92 14.03
CA TYR A 172 -6.34 -0.03 15.18
C TYR A 172 -7.36 1.12 15.03
N PHE A 173 -7.35 1.82 13.90
CA PHE A 173 -8.31 2.91 13.65
C PHE A 173 -9.76 2.42 13.65
N GLN A 174 -10.03 1.25 13.08
CA GLN A 174 -11.36 0.66 13.09
C GLN A 174 -11.85 0.37 14.52
N VAL A 175 -10.98 -0.18 15.39
CA VAL A 175 -11.30 -0.41 16.81
C VAL A 175 -11.60 0.91 17.51
N LYS A 176 -10.76 1.93 17.30
CA LYS A 176 -10.96 3.27 17.89
C LYS A 176 -12.27 3.89 17.41
N GLN A 177 -12.61 3.74 16.15
CA GLN A 177 -13.86 4.25 15.59
C GLN A 177 -15.08 3.61 16.27
N TYR A 178 -15.13 2.28 16.36
CA TYR A 178 -16.22 1.59 17.06
C TYR A 178 -16.33 2.04 18.52
N TYR A 179 -15.18 2.18 19.19
CA TYR A 179 -15.16 2.61 20.59
C TYR A 179 -15.70 4.05 20.76
N LEU A 180 -15.29 5.00 19.90
CA LEU A 180 -15.76 6.38 19.92
C LEU A 180 -17.25 6.51 19.58
N MET A 181 -17.75 5.66 18.68
CA MET A 181 -19.17 5.56 18.32
C MET A 181 -20.02 4.89 19.42
N LYS A 182 -19.41 4.42 20.51
CA LYS A 182 -20.04 3.67 21.59
C LYS A 182 -20.63 2.31 21.17
N GLU A 183 -20.17 1.80 20.03
CA GLU A 183 -20.47 0.43 19.56
C GLU A 183 -19.60 -0.59 20.32
N TYR A 184 -19.84 -0.68 21.62
CA TYR A 184 -18.94 -1.33 22.58
C TYR A 184 -18.72 -2.82 22.31
N LYS A 185 -19.78 -3.53 21.87
CA LYS A 185 -19.65 -4.94 21.50
C LYS A 185 -18.74 -5.12 20.28
N ALA A 186 -18.93 -4.28 19.27
CA ALA A 186 -18.11 -4.30 18.06
C ALA A 186 -16.67 -3.90 18.35
N ALA A 187 -16.44 -2.84 19.16
CA ALA A 187 -15.12 -2.40 19.57
C ALA A 187 -14.33 -3.50 20.28
N SER A 188 -14.97 -4.19 21.25
CA SER A 188 -14.33 -5.31 21.96
C SER A 188 -13.97 -6.45 21.02
N ALA A 189 -14.89 -6.89 20.16
CA ALA A 189 -14.65 -7.97 19.22
C ALA A 189 -13.54 -7.61 18.20
N ALA A 190 -13.58 -6.40 17.65
CA ALA A 190 -12.57 -5.92 16.71
C ALA A 190 -11.17 -5.84 17.36
N ALA A 191 -11.09 -5.41 18.63
CA ALA A 191 -9.82 -5.35 19.35
C ALA A 191 -9.21 -6.75 19.57
N GLN A 192 -10.03 -7.73 19.97
CA GLN A 192 -9.60 -9.12 20.13
C GLN A 192 -9.11 -9.72 18.80
N ILE A 193 -9.84 -9.47 17.69
CA ILE A 193 -9.44 -9.93 16.35
C ILE A 193 -8.13 -9.27 15.91
N ALA A 194 -7.94 -7.97 16.16
CA ALA A 194 -6.72 -7.26 15.79
C ALA A 194 -5.48 -7.85 16.49
N VAL A 195 -5.55 -8.08 17.80
CA VAL A 195 -4.45 -8.66 18.59
C VAL A 195 -4.18 -10.12 18.20
N LEU A 196 -5.25 -10.91 17.94
CA LEU A 196 -5.09 -12.30 17.51
C LEU A 196 -4.43 -12.40 16.13
N ARG A 197 -4.79 -11.52 15.20
CA ARG A 197 -4.29 -11.54 13.82
C ARG A 197 -2.90 -10.93 13.71
N TYR A 198 -2.61 -9.92 14.53
CA TYR A 198 -1.33 -9.19 14.55
C TYR A 198 -0.81 -9.08 15.99
N PRO A 199 -0.19 -10.15 16.54
CA PRO A 199 0.31 -10.16 17.92
C PRO A 199 1.42 -9.13 18.17
N ASP A 200 2.09 -8.69 17.10
CA ASP A 200 3.17 -7.72 17.06
C ASP A 200 2.70 -6.27 16.84
N ILE A 201 1.38 -6.02 16.81
CA ILE A 201 0.83 -4.66 16.62
C ILE A 201 1.34 -3.72 17.72
N PRO A 202 1.91 -2.53 17.37
CA PRO A 202 2.50 -1.62 18.34
C PRO A 202 1.54 -1.17 19.45
N GLN A 203 0.23 -1.08 19.15
CA GLN A 203 -0.81 -0.66 20.08
C GLN A 203 -1.46 -1.83 20.82
N LYS A 204 -0.78 -2.96 20.93
CA LYS A 204 -1.34 -4.19 21.52
C LYS A 204 -1.95 -3.96 22.92
N GLU A 205 -1.23 -3.31 23.80
CA GLU A 205 -1.70 -3.04 25.18
C GLU A 205 -3.00 -2.22 25.19
N GLU A 206 -3.07 -1.15 24.38
CA GLU A 206 -4.29 -0.34 24.27
C GLU A 206 -5.45 -1.12 23.65
N LEU A 207 -5.19 -2.00 22.68
CA LEU A 207 -6.21 -2.87 22.10
C LEU A 207 -6.72 -3.88 23.15
N ASP A 208 -5.84 -4.51 23.92
CA ASP A 208 -6.21 -5.41 25.01
C ASP A 208 -7.05 -4.66 26.07
N TYR A 209 -6.69 -3.40 26.39
CA TYR A 209 -7.51 -2.54 27.24
C TYR A 209 -8.91 -2.28 26.63
N ILE A 210 -8.99 -1.88 25.37
CA ILE A 210 -10.28 -1.63 24.72
C ILE A 210 -11.11 -2.92 24.67
N ALA A 211 -10.50 -4.08 24.49
CA ALA A 211 -11.20 -5.36 24.45
C ALA A 211 -12.01 -5.59 25.73
N TYR A 212 -11.39 -5.48 26.92
CA TYR A 212 -12.13 -5.69 28.17
C TYR A 212 -12.98 -4.50 28.56
N TYR A 213 -12.51 -3.26 28.35
CA TYR A 213 -13.23 -2.10 28.84
C TYR A 213 -14.50 -1.80 28.03
N ALA A 214 -14.43 -1.91 26.73
CA ALA A 214 -15.62 -1.82 25.88
C ALA A 214 -16.62 -2.92 26.21
N TYR A 215 -16.15 -4.16 26.44
CA TYR A 215 -17.05 -5.24 26.83
C TYR A 215 -17.71 -5.01 28.19
N TYR A 216 -16.97 -4.42 29.16
CA TYR A 216 -17.52 -3.96 30.43
C TYR A 216 -18.64 -2.92 30.21
N LEU A 217 -18.42 -1.91 29.38
CA LEU A 217 -19.44 -0.90 29.08
C LEU A 217 -20.66 -1.52 28.38
N PHE A 218 -20.45 -2.50 27.50
CA PHE A 218 -21.52 -3.26 26.88
C PHE A 218 -22.31 -4.07 27.94
N ALA A 219 -21.65 -4.71 28.88
CA ALA A 219 -22.29 -5.46 29.96
C ALA A 219 -23.13 -4.54 30.85
N MET A 220 -22.61 -3.37 31.23
CA MET A 220 -23.31 -2.41 32.08
C MET A 220 -24.56 -1.83 31.42
N ASN A 221 -24.56 -1.66 30.11
CA ASN A 221 -25.69 -1.16 29.32
C ASN A 221 -26.66 -2.28 28.89
N SER A 222 -26.50 -3.49 29.42
CA SER A 222 -27.32 -4.65 29.05
C SER A 222 -28.55 -4.79 29.94
N VAL A 223 -29.56 -5.46 29.40
CA VAL A 223 -30.72 -5.90 30.21
C VAL A 223 -30.26 -6.82 31.35
N GLU A 224 -30.97 -6.78 32.47
CA GLU A 224 -30.56 -7.45 33.69
C GLU A 224 -30.33 -8.94 33.51
N SER A 225 -31.21 -9.62 32.78
CA SER A 225 -31.12 -11.05 32.48
C SER A 225 -29.83 -11.49 31.75
N LYS A 226 -29.13 -10.58 31.08
CA LYS A 226 -27.89 -10.84 30.38
C LYS A 226 -26.64 -10.26 31.08
N ARG A 227 -26.85 -9.45 32.12
CA ARG A 227 -25.77 -8.67 32.73
C ARG A 227 -24.75 -9.57 33.43
N ILE A 228 -25.21 -10.61 34.20
CA ILE A 228 -24.30 -11.50 34.90
C ILE A 228 -23.39 -12.26 33.93
N GLU A 229 -23.96 -12.86 32.88
CA GLU A 229 -23.20 -13.55 31.82
C GLU A 229 -22.09 -12.64 31.22
N ARG A 230 -22.45 -11.40 30.88
CA ARG A 230 -21.53 -10.43 30.26
C ARG A 230 -20.47 -9.90 31.21
N LEU A 231 -20.80 -9.72 32.52
CA LEU A 231 -19.80 -9.35 33.53
C LEU A 231 -18.79 -10.48 33.78
N LEU A 232 -19.23 -11.75 33.75
CA LEU A 232 -18.34 -12.91 33.82
C LEU A 232 -17.39 -12.92 32.62
N GLN A 233 -17.90 -12.73 31.42
CA GLN A 233 -17.05 -12.64 30.23
C GLN A 233 -16.08 -11.45 30.29
N THR A 234 -16.49 -10.29 30.83
CA THR A 234 -15.59 -9.16 31.09
C THR A 234 -14.44 -9.59 32.02
N ASN A 235 -14.70 -10.35 33.07
CA ASN A 235 -13.65 -10.81 33.98
C ASN A 235 -12.68 -11.78 33.31
N THR A 236 -13.13 -12.58 32.33
CA THR A 236 -12.26 -13.42 31.50
C THR A 236 -11.30 -12.54 30.67
N LEU A 237 -11.83 -11.55 29.97
CA LEU A 237 -11.01 -10.61 29.18
C LEU A 237 -10.01 -9.81 30.05
N ILE A 238 -10.42 -9.40 31.26
CA ILE A 238 -9.51 -8.77 32.23
C ILE A 238 -8.38 -9.73 32.64
N GLN A 239 -8.70 -11.00 32.85
CA GLN A 239 -7.70 -12.00 33.23
C GLN A 239 -6.70 -12.23 32.08
N GLU A 240 -7.17 -12.30 30.84
CA GLU A 240 -6.33 -12.36 29.63
C GLU A 240 -5.43 -11.14 29.52
N TYR A 241 -5.98 -9.93 29.73
CA TYR A 241 -5.20 -8.69 29.75
C TYR A 241 -4.08 -8.73 30.81
N LEU A 242 -4.41 -9.12 32.04
CA LEU A 242 -3.43 -9.17 33.15
C LEU A 242 -2.36 -10.26 32.96
N HIS A 243 -2.67 -11.29 32.18
CA HIS A 243 -1.71 -12.35 31.84
C HIS A 243 -0.77 -11.93 30.70
N SER A 244 -1.28 -11.22 29.70
CA SER A 244 -0.54 -10.88 28.49
C SER A 244 0.23 -9.56 28.58
N ASN A 245 -0.03 -8.74 29.59
CA ASN A 245 0.62 -7.44 29.78
C ASN A 245 1.41 -7.37 31.09
N PRO A 246 2.53 -6.62 31.13
CA PRO A 246 3.34 -6.52 32.36
C PRO A 246 2.58 -5.80 33.48
N SER A 247 2.94 -6.08 34.73
CA SER A 247 2.24 -5.55 35.92
C SER A 247 2.27 -4.04 36.06
N ASN A 248 3.19 -3.37 35.37
CA ASN A 248 3.29 -1.90 35.31
C ASN A 248 2.62 -1.29 34.06
N ALA A 249 1.89 -2.07 33.25
CA ALA A 249 1.17 -1.54 32.11
C ALA A 249 0.12 -0.49 32.52
N PRO A 250 -0.17 0.50 31.67
CA PRO A 250 -0.96 1.69 32.03
C PRO A 250 -2.34 1.38 32.61
N HIS A 251 -3.02 0.30 32.14
CA HIS A 251 -4.40 0.01 32.51
C HIS A 251 -4.58 -1.12 33.52
N VAL A 252 -3.51 -1.65 34.13
CA VAL A 252 -3.57 -2.74 35.14
C VAL A 252 -4.43 -2.35 36.33
N GLN A 253 -4.26 -1.15 36.88
CA GLN A 253 -5.05 -0.69 38.03
C GLN A 253 -6.53 -0.55 37.67
N ASN A 254 -6.84 -0.09 36.49
CA ASN A 254 -8.21 0.00 35.98
C ASN A 254 -8.83 -1.41 35.86
N ALA A 255 -8.10 -2.38 35.30
CA ALA A 255 -8.54 -3.76 35.15
C ALA A 255 -8.89 -4.38 36.51
N LEU A 256 -8.03 -4.24 37.52
CA LEU A 256 -8.25 -4.76 38.86
C LEU A 256 -9.48 -4.11 39.53
N LEU A 257 -9.63 -2.78 39.40
CA LEU A 257 -10.79 -2.06 39.93
C LEU A 257 -12.09 -2.52 39.29
N ILE A 258 -12.15 -2.69 37.98
CA ILE A 258 -13.35 -3.15 37.27
C ILE A 258 -13.65 -4.58 37.66
N ARG A 259 -12.68 -5.46 37.78
CA ARG A 259 -12.87 -6.85 38.21
C ARG A 259 -13.53 -6.90 39.60
N GLN A 260 -13.07 -6.09 40.57
CA GLN A 260 -13.65 -6.02 41.89
C GLN A 260 -15.11 -5.51 41.86
N LYS A 261 -15.36 -4.44 41.07
CA LYS A 261 -16.73 -3.92 40.87
C LYS A 261 -17.65 -4.97 40.25
N ASN A 262 -17.20 -5.73 39.28
CA ASN A 262 -17.95 -6.77 38.61
C ASN A 262 -18.34 -7.88 39.61
N LEU A 263 -17.40 -8.37 40.44
CA LEU A 263 -17.66 -9.38 41.46
C LEU A 263 -18.74 -8.90 42.43
N ASN A 264 -18.63 -7.69 42.94
CA ASN A 264 -19.64 -7.11 43.86
C ASN A 264 -21.01 -6.97 43.18
N THR A 265 -21.06 -6.58 41.90
CA THR A 265 -22.31 -6.45 41.16
C THR A 265 -22.96 -7.81 40.90
N ILE A 266 -22.18 -8.83 40.54
CA ILE A 266 -22.65 -10.21 40.32
C ILE A 266 -23.25 -10.77 41.61
N THR A 267 -22.59 -10.58 42.76
CA THR A 267 -23.09 -11.03 44.08
C THR A 267 -24.45 -10.40 44.37
N LYS A 268 -24.57 -9.08 44.24
CA LYS A 268 -25.85 -8.37 44.48
C LYS A 268 -26.97 -8.86 43.56
N LEU A 269 -26.69 -9.05 42.26
CA LEU A 269 -27.70 -9.51 41.30
C LEU A 269 -28.17 -10.95 41.59
N LYS A 270 -27.30 -11.82 42.15
CA LYS A 270 -27.68 -13.17 42.55
C LYS A 270 -28.51 -13.23 43.83
N GLU A 271 -28.39 -12.21 44.70
CA GLU A 271 -29.20 -12.13 45.94
C GLU A 271 -30.60 -11.60 45.66
N THR A 272 -30.83 -10.95 44.53
CA THR A 272 -32.12 -10.35 44.12
C THR A 272 -32.93 -11.20 43.16
N THR A 273 -32.36 -12.31 42.68
CA THR A 273 -32.99 -13.29 41.77
C THR A 273 -33.35 -14.57 42.52
#